data_c77e583256d4a98af08cf641f5456b0e
#
_entry.id   c77e583256d4a98af08cf641f5456b0e
#
_cell.length_a   1.000
_cell.length_b   1.000
_cell.length_c   1.000
_cell.angle_alpha   90.00
_cell.angle_beta   90.00
_cell.angle_gamma   90.00
#
_symmetry.space_group_name_H-M   'P 1'
#
loop_
_entity.id
_entity.type
_entity.pdbx_description
1 polymer ?
#
loop_
_entity_poly.entity_id
_entity_poly.type
_entity_poly.pdbx_seq_one_letter_code
_entity_poly.pdbx_strand_id
1 'polypeptide(L)'
;MIRLKGTRHENTASLLSSAIAIAEFYGFSHLEGIARAPVNSARPMLPVSQVESEISFARRDEKGLLSSARKCLACVQTGGALLAWRTALATTGIPSIALELHIVGPSSAIAEALLIVVANAIAEEAGVAERTLGINNIGSPESSNRYVRDVGLYLRKHIESISPTLRPRAASDPLGALVQLIEKGHPAAPRAPQAMEYLTEEERRRFWELLEYLEIFGLPYELNPHILGSRDCWSHSLFEIATHDDESGTRIVLASGGRYDPLASRISRAPASAAMASVSVEIRGKTRVKRDPERSGEVQPAIYFAHLGTEARRRSLPVLEMLRRANVRLHQGLWHERIGEQMLAARTLATPYILIMGHKEAMEGTILVREVATNSQDAIPVPELPGYLKRHRVGA
;
A
#
# COMPACT_ATOMS: atom_id res chain seq x y z
N MET A 1 -5.68 12.31 -8.41
CA MET A 1 -7.10 11.88 -8.46
C MET A 1 -7.42 11.39 -9.86
N ILE A 2 -7.93 10.17 -9.98
CA ILE A 2 -8.33 9.57 -11.26
C ILE A 2 -9.55 10.31 -11.78
N ARG A 3 -9.46 10.85 -13.00
CA ARG A 3 -10.56 11.48 -13.71
C ARG A 3 -11.24 10.47 -14.62
N LEU A 4 -12.58 10.47 -14.66
CA LEU A 4 -13.35 9.48 -15.44
C LEU A 4 -13.51 9.86 -16.92
N LYS A 5 -13.01 11.02 -17.36
CA LYS A 5 -13.04 11.43 -18.77
C LYS A 5 -12.14 10.50 -19.60
N GLY A 6 -12.71 9.78 -20.55
CA GLY A 6 -11.97 8.84 -21.42
C GLY A 6 -11.70 7.47 -20.83
N THR A 7 -12.23 7.14 -19.66
CA THR A 7 -12.09 5.80 -19.05
C THR A 7 -13.14 4.82 -19.59
N ARG A 8 -12.91 3.50 -19.34
CA ARG A 8 -13.90 2.44 -19.60
C ARG A 8 -15.12 2.50 -18.69
N HIS A 9 -15.06 3.31 -17.64
CA HIS A 9 -16.09 3.40 -16.61
C HIS A 9 -16.95 4.64 -16.80
N GLU A 10 -18.26 4.45 -16.87
CA GLU A 10 -19.23 5.54 -17.08
C GLU A 10 -19.39 6.44 -15.84
N ASN A 11 -19.15 5.91 -14.65
CA ASN A 11 -19.34 6.60 -13.39
C ASN A 11 -18.42 6.07 -12.28
N THR A 12 -18.36 6.83 -11.18
CA THR A 12 -17.54 6.53 -10.00
C THR A 12 -17.88 5.16 -9.39
N ALA A 13 -19.14 4.75 -9.36
CA ALA A 13 -19.55 3.49 -8.76
C ALA A 13 -19.00 2.28 -9.55
N SER A 14 -18.99 2.35 -10.89
CA SER A 14 -18.43 1.30 -11.75
C SER A 14 -16.92 1.13 -11.49
N LEU A 15 -16.16 2.23 -11.52
CA LEU A 15 -14.72 2.17 -11.26
C LEU A 15 -14.41 1.68 -9.84
N LEU A 16 -15.14 2.17 -8.82
CA LEU A 16 -14.94 1.72 -7.45
C LEU A 16 -15.26 0.22 -7.29
N SER A 17 -16.28 -0.30 -7.97
CA SER A 17 -16.58 -1.73 -7.93
C SER A 17 -15.44 -2.57 -8.50
N SER A 18 -14.87 -2.16 -9.62
CA SER A 18 -13.68 -2.82 -10.21
C SER A 18 -12.45 -2.68 -9.31
N ALA A 19 -12.20 -1.50 -8.76
CA ALA A 19 -11.09 -1.25 -7.85
C ALA A 19 -11.19 -2.09 -6.57
N ILE A 20 -12.39 -2.23 -6.00
CA ILE A 20 -12.65 -3.10 -4.85
C ILE A 20 -12.42 -4.57 -5.21
N ALA A 21 -12.90 -5.02 -6.38
CA ALA A 21 -12.68 -6.39 -6.82
C ALA A 21 -11.17 -6.71 -7.01
N ILE A 22 -10.38 -5.74 -7.49
CA ILE A 22 -8.92 -5.86 -7.54
C ILE A 22 -8.34 -5.99 -6.13
N ALA A 23 -8.72 -5.14 -5.19
CA ALA A 23 -8.24 -5.20 -3.81
C ALA A 23 -8.61 -6.54 -3.14
N GLU A 24 -9.85 -6.99 -3.29
CA GLU A 24 -10.35 -8.25 -2.74
C GLU A 24 -9.62 -9.47 -3.31
N PHE A 25 -9.24 -9.43 -4.59
CA PHE A 25 -8.39 -10.48 -5.18
C PHE A 25 -7.06 -10.63 -4.43
N TYR A 26 -6.45 -9.53 -4.03
CA TYR A 26 -5.20 -9.53 -3.26
C TYR A 26 -5.39 -9.77 -1.76
N GLY A 27 -6.61 -10.13 -1.32
CA GLY A 27 -6.92 -10.50 0.06
C GLY A 27 -7.36 -9.35 0.96
N PHE A 28 -7.60 -8.16 0.43
CA PHE A 28 -8.17 -7.06 1.21
C PHE A 28 -9.66 -7.31 1.46
N SER A 29 -10.10 -7.14 2.70
CA SER A 29 -11.49 -7.24 3.10
C SER A 29 -12.06 -5.88 3.48
N HIS A 30 -13.36 -5.71 3.34
CA HIS A 30 -14.02 -4.47 3.75
C HIS A 30 -13.89 -4.24 5.26
N LEU A 31 -13.29 -3.14 5.67
CA LEU A 31 -12.96 -2.85 7.06
C LEU A 31 -14.16 -2.92 8.02
N GLU A 32 -15.32 -2.44 7.60
CA GLU A 32 -16.52 -2.46 8.43
C GLU A 32 -17.14 -3.85 8.59
N GLY A 33 -16.77 -4.83 7.73
CA GLY A 33 -17.15 -6.23 7.83
C GLY A 33 -16.23 -7.06 8.71
N ILE A 34 -15.06 -6.53 9.09
CA ILE A 34 -14.09 -7.24 9.92
C ILE A 34 -14.48 -7.10 11.39
N ALA A 35 -14.58 -8.22 12.10
CA ALA A 35 -14.84 -8.22 13.53
C ALA A 35 -13.72 -7.48 14.28
N ARG A 36 -14.11 -6.62 15.23
CA ARG A 36 -13.13 -5.98 16.12
C ARG A 36 -12.46 -7.05 16.99
N ALA A 37 -11.17 -6.91 17.19
CA ALA A 37 -10.45 -7.76 18.11
C ALA A 37 -11.07 -7.64 19.52
N PRO A 38 -11.21 -8.74 20.28
CA PRO A 38 -11.69 -8.68 21.65
C PRO A 38 -10.79 -7.75 22.48
N VAL A 39 -11.43 -6.90 23.32
CA VAL A 39 -10.77 -5.89 24.16
C VAL A 39 -10.01 -6.57 25.30
N ASN A 40 -9.06 -7.42 24.97
CA ASN A 40 -8.14 -8.06 25.93
C ASN A 40 -6.75 -7.42 25.90
N SER A 41 -6.59 -6.25 25.26
CA SER A 41 -5.32 -5.55 25.28
C SER A 41 -5.13 -4.87 26.63
N ALA A 42 -4.02 -5.16 27.30
CA ALA A 42 -3.62 -4.54 28.55
C ALA A 42 -3.48 -3.00 28.49
N ARG A 43 -3.55 -2.42 27.29
CA ARG A 43 -3.45 -0.98 27.04
C ARG A 43 -4.53 -0.52 26.07
N PRO A 44 -5.48 0.34 26.49
CA PRO A 44 -6.47 0.90 25.58
C PRO A 44 -5.80 1.83 24.57
N MET A 45 -6.27 1.78 23.32
CA MET A 45 -5.82 2.68 22.24
C MET A 45 -6.13 4.14 22.59
N LEU A 46 -5.24 5.06 22.19
CA LEU A 46 -5.47 6.49 22.38
C LEU A 46 -6.66 6.98 21.55
N PRO A 47 -7.47 7.90 22.07
CA PRO A 47 -8.50 8.59 21.29
C PRO A 47 -7.87 9.47 20.20
N VAL A 48 -8.59 9.62 19.08
CA VAL A 48 -8.11 10.42 17.92
C VAL A 48 -7.74 11.85 18.35
N SER A 49 -8.60 12.50 19.17
CA SER A 49 -8.38 13.88 19.62
C SER A 49 -7.08 14.05 20.42
N GLN A 50 -6.73 13.07 21.23
CA GLN A 50 -5.47 13.12 22.00
C GLN A 50 -4.27 12.97 21.07
N VAL A 51 -4.28 12.00 20.15
CA VAL A 51 -3.19 11.82 19.19
C VAL A 51 -3.05 13.06 18.30
N GLU A 52 -4.18 13.63 17.83
CA GLU A 52 -4.19 14.83 16.98
C GLU A 52 -3.56 16.05 17.67
N SER A 53 -3.68 16.17 19.00
CA SER A 53 -3.07 17.27 19.76
C SER A 53 -1.56 17.12 19.99
N GLU A 54 -1.03 15.89 19.82
CA GLU A 54 0.36 15.55 20.10
C GLU A 54 1.24 15.48 18.84
N ILE A 55 0.65 15.45 17.63
CA ILE A 55 1.37 15.25 16.38
C ILE A 55 1.30 16.46 15.46
N SER A 56 2.34 16.62 14.65
CA SER A 56 2.40 17.65 13.61
C SER A 56 2.04 17.04 12.27
N PHE A 57 1.12 17.66 11.55
CA PHE A 57 0.74 17.24 10.18
C PHE A 57 1.50 18.08 9.16
N ALA A 58 2.24 17.45 8.27
CA ALA A 58 2.91 18.10 7.15
C ALA A 58 1.94 18.27 5.96
N ARG A 59 1.09 17.27 5.72
CA ARG A 59 0.12 17.20 4.62
C ARG A 59 -1.32 17.20 5.15
N ARG A 60 -2.26 17.62 4.31
CA ARG A 60 -3.69 17.70 4.68
C ARG A 60 -4.35 16.33 4.83
N ASP A 61 -3.94 15.35 4.02
CA ASP A 61 -4.48 13.99 4.00
C ASP A 61 -4.11 13.17 5.25
N GLU A 62 -3.06 13.57 5.99
CA GLU A 62 -2.59 12.87 7.19
C GLU A 62 -3.62 12.87 8.34
N LYS A 63 -4.50 13.87 8.40
CA LYS A 63 -5.62 13.86 9.36
C LYS A 63 -6.63 12.72 9.08
N GLY A 64 -6.91 12.47 7.82
CA GLY A 64 -7.74 11.34 7.38
C GLY A 64 -7.12 10.00 7.77
N LEU A 65 -5.80 9.86 7.58
CA LEU A 65 -5.04 8.69 7.96
C LEU A 65 -5.18 8.34 9.45
N LEU A 66 -5.14 9.33 10.35
CA LEU A 66 -5.29 9.09 11.79
C LEU A 66 -6.61 8.36 12.12
N SER A 67 -7.72 8.81 11.53
CA SER A 67 -9.04 8.16 11.73
C SER A 67 -9.08 6.75 11.17
N SER A 68 -8.52 6.56 9.97
CA SER A 68 -8.47 5.25 9.29
C SER A 68 -7.59 4.26 10.04
N ALA A 69 -6.38 4.69 10.41
CA ALA A 69 -5.42 3.88 11.15
C ALA A 69 -6.02 3.35 12.47
N ARG A 70 -6.70 4.21 13.23
CA ARG A 70 -7.33 3.78 14.49
C ARG A 70 -8.40 2.71 14.28
N LYS A 71 -9.20 2.83 13.21
CA LYS A 71 -10.21 1.82 12.89
C LYS A 71 -9.58 0.48 12.51
N CYS A 72 -8.51 0.50 11.69
CA CYS A 72 -7.79 -0.70 11.30
C CYS A 72 -7.13 -1.39 12.50
N LEU A 73 -6.44 -0.61 13.34
CA LEU A 73 -5.79 -1.15 14.55
C LEU A 73 -6.77 -1.80 15.52
N ALA A 74 -8.03 -1.33 15.56
CA ALA A 74 -9.08 -1.94 16.38
C ALA A 74 -9.53 -3.33 15.89
N CYS A 75 -9.18 -3.70 14.66
CA CYS A 75 -9.55 -4.98 14.05
C CYS A 75 -8.40 -5.99 14.00
N VAL A 76 -7.17 -5.58 14.35
CA VAL A 76 -6.00 -6.47 14.32
C VAL A 76 -6.08 -7.51 15.42
N GLN A 77 -6.04 -8.79 15.02
CA GLN A 77 -5.92 -9.90 15.97
C GLN A 77 -4.45 -10.14 16.31
N THR A 78 -4.18 -10.63 17.51
CA THR A 78 -2.82 -10.91 17.99
C THR A 78 -2.08 -11.86 17.05
N GLY A 79 -0.96 -11.40 16.49
CA GLY A 79 -0.10 -12.22 15.61
C GLY A 79 -0.59 -12.40 14.18
N GLY A 80 -1.71 -11.78 13.79
CA GLY A 80 -2.24 -11.84 12.43
C GLY A 80 -1.90 -10.61 11.58
N ALA A 81 -1.95 -10.77 10.26
CA ALA A 81 -1.97 -9.67 9.31
C ALA A 81 -3.40 -9.25 9.03
N LEU A 82 -3.65 -7.93 9.04
CA LEU A 82 -4.91 -7.34 8.59
C LEU A 82 -4.71 -6.69 7.23
N LEU A 83 -5.46 -7.14 6.23
CA LEU A 83 -5.61 -6.45 4.95
C LEU A 83 -7.02 -5.91 4.87
N ALA A 84 -7.15 -4.60 4.88
CA ALA A 84 -8.46 -3.96 4.88
C ALA A 84 -8.57 -2.87 3.82
N TRP A 85 -9.74 -2.78 3.19
CA TRP A 85 -10.10 -1.65 2.37
C TRP A 85 -11.30 -0.88 2.95
N ARG A 86 -11.34 0.41 2.68
CA ARG A 86 -12.48 1.28 2.98
C ARG A 86 -12.58 2.40 1.95
N THR A 87 -13.72 3.05 1.89
CA THR A 87 -13.87 4.30 1.13
C THR A 87 -14.02 5.49 2.06
N ALA A 88 -13.41 6.62 1.67
CA ALA A 88 -13.51 7.89 2.38
C ALA A 88 -13.81 9.02 1.40
N LEU A 89 -14.67 9.96 1.80
CA LEU A 89 -14.92 11.17 1.02
C LEU A 89 -13.78 12.17 1.26
N ALA A 90 -13.25 12.75 0.19
CA ALA A 90 -12.34 13.88 0.34
C ALA A 90 -13.13 15.12 0.77
N THR A 91 -12.64 15.78 1.82
CA THR A 91 -13.31 16.90 2.46
C THR A 91 -12.92 18.25 1.87
N THR A 92 -11.96 18.28 0.95
CA THR A 92 -11.42 19.55 0.38
C THR A 92 -11.13 19.40 -1.10
N GLY A 93 -11.39 20.48 -1.86
CA GLY A 93 -11.11 20.55 -3.29
C GLY A 93 -12.20 19.94 -4.17
N ILE A 94 -11.79 19.29 -5.26
CA ILE A 94 -12.72 18.62 -6.18
C ILE A 94 -13.36 17.43 -5.47
N PRO A 95 -14.69 17.25 -5.51
CA PRO A 95 -15.36 16.12 -4.88
C PRO A 95 -14.78 14.80 -5.36
N SER A 96 -14.26 14.02 -4.45
CA SER A 96 -13.62 12.72 -4.74
C SER A 96 -13.86 11.70 -3.64
N ILE A 97 -13.78 10.44 -4.03
CA ILE A 97 -13.75 9.30 -3.10
C ILE A 97 -12.36 8.71 -3.13
N ALA A 98 -11.78 8.51 -1.96
CA ALA A 98 -10.57 7.74 -1.79
C ALA A 98 -10.92 6.29 -1.46
N LEU A 99 -10.35 5.33 -2.21
CA LEU A 99 -10.25 3.94 -1.79
C LEU A 99 -8.95 3.79 -1.02
N GLU A 100 -9.07 3.56 0.28
CA GLU A 100 -7.95 3.37 1.19
C GLU A 100 -7.73 1.87 1.40
N LEU A 101 -6.47 1.43 1.22
CA LEU A 101 -5.99 0.07 1.43
C LEU A 101 -5.02 0.08 2.59
N HIS A 102 -5.22 -0.77 3.58
CA HIS A 102 -4.36 -0.85 4.76
C HIS A 102 -3.83 -2.27 4.95
N ILE A 103 -2.54 -2.37 5.26
CA ILE A 103 -1.90 -3.60 5.73
C ILE A 103 -1.34 -3.32 7.10
N VAL A 104 -1.78 -4.07 8.12
CA VAL A 104 -1.33 -3.91 9.51
C VAL A 104 -0.79 -5.24 10.02
N GLY A 105 0.34 -5.22 10.70
CA GLY A 105 1.05 -6.37 11.23
C GLY A 105 2.38 -6.63 10.54
N PRO A 106 2.42 -6.91 9.22
CA PRO A 106 3.67 -7.18 8.51
C PRO A 106 4.64 -5.99 8.49
N SER A 107 5.90 -6.25 8.87
CA SER A 107 6.98 -5.24 8.84
C SER A 107 7.85 -5.31 7.59
N SER A 108 7.75 -6.39 6.80
CA SER A 108 8.57 -6.60 5.60
C SER A 108 8.15 -5.69 4.43
N ALA A 109 9.09 -5.41 3.53
CA ALA A 109 8.91 -4.50 2.40
C ALA A 109 7.85 -4.99 1.37
N ILE A 110 7.50 -6.26 1.38
CA ILE A 110 6.45 -6.81 0.51
C ILE A 110 5.08 -6.18 0.77
N ALA A 111 4.83 -5.66 1.98
CA ALA A 111 3.58 -4.97 2.28
C ALA A 111 3.42 -3.68 1.45
N GLU A 112 4.48 -2.88 1.39
CA GLU A 112 4.50 -1.68 0.54
C GLU A 112 4.49 -2.04 -0.95
N ALA A 113 5.24 -3.07 -1.37
CA ALA A 113 5.23 -3.54 -2.75
C ALA A 113 3.82 -3.98 -3.18
N LEU A 114 3.11 -4.73 -2.36
CA LEU A 114 1.74 -5.17 -2.63
C LEU A 114 0.79 -3.96 -2.77
N LEU A 115 0.88 -2.99 -1.87
CA LEU A 115 0.06 -1.77 -1.93
C LEU A 115 0.30 -0.98 -3.22
N ILE A 116 1.57 -0.84 -3.64
CA ILE A 116 1.95 -0.15 -4.88
C ILE A 116 1.39 -0.91 -6.09
N VAL A 117 1.55 -2.24 -6.12
CA VAL A 117 1.05 -3.09 -7.22
C VAL A 117 -0.47 -3.00 -7.34
N VAL A 118 -1.20 -3.07 -6.21
CA VAL A 118 -2.67 -2.95 -6.22
C VAL A 118 -3.11 -1.55 -6.65
N ALA A 119 -2.48 -0.50 -6.15
CA ALA A 119 -2.79 0.87 -6.55
C ALA A 119 -2.50 1.11 -8.05
N ASN A 120 -1.40 0.56 -8.57
CA ASN A 120 -1.07 0.61 -9.98
C ASN A 120 -2.08 -0.17 -10.84
N ALA A 121 -2.50 -1.36 -10.41
CA ALA A 121 -3.52 -2.14 -11.10
C ALA A 121 -4.87 -1.42 -11.17
N ILE A 122 -5.25 -0.69 -10.10
CA ILE A 122 -6.45 0.14 -10.08
C ILE A 122 -6.33 1.31 -11.06
N ALA A 123 -5.17 1.98 -11.13
CA ALA A 123 -4.94 3.08 -12.07
C ALA A 123 -4.95 2.57 -13.53
N GLU A 124 -4.43 1.38 -13.80
CA GLU A 124 -4.51 0.71 -15.11
C GLU A 124 -5.95 0.37 -15.49
N GLU A 125 -6.72 -0.21 -14.57
CA GLU A 125 -8.15 -0.52 -14.76
C GLU A 125 -8.96 0.75 -15.08
N ALA A 126 -8.61 1.86 -14.45
CA ALA A 126 -9.20 3.16 -14.77
C ALA A 126 -8.78 3.73 -16.16
N GLY A 127 -7.94 3.02 -16.91
CA GLY A 127 -7.52 3.42 -18.26
C GLY A 127 -6.43 4.50 -18.28
N VAL A 128 -5.75 4.77 -17.16
CA VAL A 128 -4.62 5.71 -17.14
C VAL A 128 -3.36 4.99 -17.64
N ALA A 129 -3.04 5.18 -18.93
CA ALA A 129 -1.91 4.51 -19.58
C ALA A 129 -0.56 5.11 -19.13
N GLU A 130 -0.44 6.42 -19.23
CA GLU A 130 0.80 7.14 -18.87
C GLU A 130 0.76 7.51 -17.38
N ARG A 131 1.57 6.81 -16.61
CA ARG A 131 1.72 7.05 -15.17
C ARG A 131 3.14 6.80 -14.73
N THR A 132 3.58 7.59 -13.76
CA THR A 132 4.89 7.48 -13.14
C THR A 132 4.73 7.08 -11.68
N LEU A 133 5.59 6.18 -11.21
CA LEU A 133 5.70 5.82 -9.80
C LEU A 133 6.91 6.54 -9.21
N GLY A 134 6.66 7.52 -8.35
CA GLY A 134 7.70 8.17 -7.55
C GLY A 134 7.78 7.50 -6.18
N ILE A 135 9.01 7.29 -5.69
CA ILE A 135 9.27 6.67 -4.39
C ILE A 135 10.32 7.48 -3.64
N ASN A 136 10.11 7.65 -2.33
CA ASN A 136 11.08 8.17 -1.39
C ASN A 136 11.18 7.29 -0.15
N ASN A 137 12.26 7.46 0.61
CA ASN A 137 12.43 6.83 1.91
C ASN A 137 12.90 7.86 2.94
N ILE A 138 12.11 8.03 4.02
CA ILE A 138 12.40 8.99 5.10
C ILE A 138 13.03 8.31 6.33
N GLY A 139 13.26 7.00 6.25
CA GLY A 139 13.85 6.20 7.32
C GLY A 139 12.95 5.96 8.52
N SER A 140 13.54 5.41 9.57
CA SER A 140 12.94 5.27 10.89
C SER A 140 12.78 6.65 11.56
N PRO A 141 12.07 6.74 12.69
CA PRO A 141 12.01 7.97 13.47
C PRO A 141 13.38 8.55 13.84
N GLU A 142 14.39 7.71 14.07
CA GLU A 142 15.75 8.14 14.38
C GLU A 142 16.44 8.81 13.18
N SER A 143 16.43 8.17 12.01
CA SER A 143 16.97 8.73 10.76
C SER A 143 16.22 10.00 10.35
N SER A 144 14.91 9.99 10.45
CA SER A 144 14.04 11.15 10.18
C SER A 144 14.31 12.32 11.12
N ASN A 145 14.63 12.08 12.40
CA ASN A 145 15.01 13.14 13.35
C ASN A 145 16.30 13.85 12.94
N ARG A 146 17.32 13.11 12.47
CA ARG A 146 18.57 13.68 11.95
C ARG A 146 18.30 14.53 10.72
N TYR A 147 17.54 14.01 9.78
CA TYR A 147 17.12 14.71 8.57
C TYR A 147 16.38 16.02 8.88
N VAL A 148 15.34 15.98 9.72
CA VAL A 148 14.53 17.15 10.07
C VAL A 148 15.34 18.24 10.77
N ARG A 149 16.32 17.85 11.61
CA ARG A 149 17.26 18.81 12.23
C ARG A 149 18.04 19.57 11.16
N ASP A 150 18.57 18.87 10.17
CA ASP A 150 19.40 19.48 9.14
C ASP A 150 18.56 20.30 8.14
N VAL A 151 17.33 19.87 7.85
CA VAL A 151 16.32 20.70 7.15
C VAL A 151 16.07 22.00 7.93
N GLY A 152 15.93 21.93 9.25
CA GLY A 152 15.75 23.11 10.09
C GLY A 152 16.94 24.07 10.03
N LEU A 153 18.16 23.55 10.00
CA LEU A 153 19.38 24.36 9.82
C LEU A 153 19.41 25.00 8.42
N TYR A 154 19.08 24.24 7.40
CA TYR A 154 18.99 24.70 6.03
C TYR A 154 17.97 25.84 5.87
N LEU A 155 16.73 25.67 6.37
CA LEU A 155 15.69 26.69 6.29
C LEU A 155 16.05 27.97 7.03
N ARG A 156 16.71 27.86 8.19
CA ARG A 156 17.21 29.04 8.94
C ARG A 156 18.25 29.82 8.12
N LYS A 157 19.15 29.13 7.42
CA LYS A 157 20.14 29.78 6.54
C LYS A 157 19.49 30.50 5.37
N HIS A 158 18.33 30.04 4.90
CA HIS A 158 17.60 30.60 3.76
C HIS A 158 16.35 31.41 4.18
N ILE A 159 16.24 31.79 5.43
CA ILE A 159 15.03 32.39 6.04
C ILE A 159 14.57 33.66 5.32
N GLU A 160 15.51 34.45 4.79
CA GLU A 160 15.22 35.70 4.05
C GLU A 160 14.46 35.45 2.75
N SER A 161 14.72 34.32 2.09
CA SER A 161 14.00 33.94 0.85
C SER A 161 12.61 33.35 1.12
N ILE A 162 12.34 32.94 2.36
CA ILE A 162 11.07 32.31 2.78
C ILE A 162 10.06 33.40 3.14
N SER A 163 8.82 33.22 2.66
CA SER A 163 7.74 34.18 2.95
C SER A 163 7.54 34.39 4.46
N PRO A 164 7.30 35.62 4.94
CA PRO A 164 7.12 35.91 6.37
C PRO A 164 6.05 35.04 7.05
N THR A 165 5.01 34.66 6.31
CA THR A 165 3.92 33.81 6.81
C THR A 165 4.36 32.36 7.08
N LEU A 166 5.42 31.89 6.42
CA LEU A 166 5.94 30.52 6.58
C LEU A 166 7.13 30.44 7.56
N ARG A 167 7.78 31.56 7.88
CA ARG A 167 8.94 31.61 8.79
C ARG A 167 8.66 31.00 10.19
N PRO A 168 7.52 31.27 10.86
CA PRO A 168 7.21 30.65 12.14
C PRO A 168 7.14 29.12 12.03
N ARG A 169 6.53 28.60 10.95
CA ARG A 169 6.46 27.17 10.71
C ARG A 169 7.82 26.56 10.41
N ALA A 170 8.68 27.25 9.67
CA ALA A 170 10.04 26.79 9.39
C ALA A 170 10.87 26.59 10.69
N ALA A 171 10.55 27.31 11.74
CA ALA A 171 11.20 27.18 13.05
C ALA A 171 10.61 26.05 13.91
N SER A 172 9.30 25.86 13.92
CA SER A 172 8.60 24.87 14.75
C SER A 172 8.38 23.53 14.09
N ASP A 173 8.14 23.50 12.77
CA ASP A 173 7.89 22.32 11.95
C ASP A 173 8.65 22.43 10.61
N PRO A 174 9.99 22.21 10.61
CA PRO A 174 10.82 22.36 9.40
C PRO A 174 10.37 21.48 8.25
N LEU A 175 9.94 20.26 8.52
CA LEU A 175 9.51 19.33 7.48
C LEU A 175 8.18 19.78 6.85
N GLY A 176 7.20 20.19 7.63
CA GLY A 176 5.95 20.74 7.09
C GLY A 176 6.16 22.06 6.35
N ALA A 177 7.15 22.88 6.73
CA ALA A 177 7.54 24.06 5.98
C ALA A 177 8.19 23.68 4.64
N LEU A 178 9.08 22.69 4.61
CA LEU A 178 9.70 22.19 3.37
C LEU A 178 8.65 21.62 2.41
N VAL A 179 7.69 20.83 2.91
CA VAL A 179 6.58 20.32 2.09
C VAL A 179 5.82 21.48 1.43
N GLN A 180 5.51 22.55 2.15
CA GLN A 180 4.85 23.73 1.56
C GLN A 180 5.72 24.48 0.55
N LEU A 181 7.04 24.51 0.74
CA LEU A 181 7.94 25.11 -0.24
C LEU A 181 8.00 24.27 -1.53
N ILE A 182 7.96 22.94 -1.42
CA ILE A 182 7.88 22.02 -2.56
C ILE A 182 6.56 22.23 -3.31
N GLU A 183 5.43 22.23 -2.62
CA GLU A 183 4.09 22.44 -3.20
C GLU A 183 3.98 23.79 -3.95
N LYS A 184 4.68 24.82 -3.47
CA LYS A 184 4.71 26.15 -4.09
C LYS A 184 5.79 26.30 -5.16
N GLY A 185 6.59 25.28 -5.46
CA GLY A 185 7.71 25.35 -6.39
C GLY A 185 8.79 26.36 -5.98
N HIS A 186 9.01 26.56 -4.67
CA HIS A 186 9.95 27.56 -4.17
C HIS A 186 11.41 27.16 -4.51
N PRO A 187 12.27 28.12 -4.97
CA PRO A 187 13.64 27.82 -5.42
C PRO A 187 14.56 27.19 -4.35
N ALA A 188 14.26 27.33 -3.07
CA ALA A 188 14.99 26.68 -1.99
C ALA A 188 14.68 25.16 -1.88
N ALA A 189 13.53 24.68 -2.34
CA ALA A 189 13.12 23.29 -2.16
C ALA A 189 14.09 22.27 -2.84
N PRO A 190 14.51 22.42 -4.11
CA PRO A 190 15.39 21.46 -4.78
C PRO A 190 16.79 21.32 -4.18
N ARG A 191 17.22 22.30 -3.36
CA ARG A 191 18.55 22.33 -2.73
C ARG A 191 18.53 21.91 -1.26
N ALA A 192 17.36 21.56 -0.74
CA ALA A 192 17.22 21.07 0.62
C ALA A 192 17.89 19.69 0.79
N PRO A 193 18.35 19.34 2.00
CA PRO A 193 18.83 17.99 2.30
C PRO A 193 17.82 16.93 1.87
N GLN A 194 18.29 15.77 1.43
CA GLN A 194 17.44 14.67 1.00
C GLN A 194 17.36 13.58 2.08
N ALA A 195 16.17 13.10 2.39
CA ALA A 195 15.94 12.15 3.47
C ALA A 195 16.73 10.84 3.31
N MET A 196 16.90 10.36 2.08
CA MET A 196 17.63 9.12 1.76
C MET A 196 19.11 9.16 2.16
N GLU A 197 19.74 10.34 2.31
CA GLU A 197 21.12 10.48 2.74
C GLU A 197 21.34 10.10 4.21
N TYR A 198 20.27 10.11 5.00
CA TYR A 198 20.27 9.85 6.45
C TYR A 198 19.96 8.40 6.83
N LEU A 199 19.65 7.56 5.85
CA LEU A 199 19.30 6.16 6.08
C LEU A 199 20.48 5.37 6.64
N THR A 200 20.18 4.50 7.61
CA THR A 200 21.13 3.48 8.09
C THR A 200 21.33 2.39 7.03
N GLU A 201 22.33 1.55 7.21
CA GLU A 201 22.62 0.42 6.31
C GLU A 201 21.43 -0.57 6.26
N GLU A 202 20.79 -0.82 7.40
CA GLU A 202 19.62 -1.69 7.49
C GLU A 202 18.41 -1.11 6.75
N GLU A 203 18.16 0.20 6.92
CA GLU A 203 17.08 0.90 6.22
C GLU A 203 17.31 0.92 4.70
N ARG A 204 18.56 1.11 4.26
CA ARG A 204 18.92 1.00 2.84
C ARG A 204 18.64 -0.40 2.30
N ARG A 205 19.06 -1.44 3.01
CA ARG A 205 18.82 -2.84 2.61
C ARG A 205 17.32 -3.13 2.48
N ARG A 206 16.52 -2.69 3.45
CA ARG A 206 15.06 -2.82 3.40
C ARG A 206 14.45 -2.05 2.23
N PHE A 207 14.97 -0.87 1.94
CA PHE A 207 14.53 -0.07 0.78
C PHE A 207 14.89 -0.75 -0.54
N TRP A 208 16.09 -1.29 -0.67
CA TRP A 208 16.50 -2.08 -1.82
C TRP A 208 15.59 -3.30 -2.03
N GLU A 209 15.19 -3.98 -0.97
CA GLU A 209 14.23 -5.09 -1.05
C GLU A 209 12.91 -4.64 -1.69
N LEU A 210 12.39 -3.46 -1.32
CA LEU A 210 11.19 -2.90 -1.95
C LEU A 210 11.41 -2.66 -3.44
N LEU A 211 12.52 -2.04 -3.82
CA LEU A 211 12.83 -1.74 -5.22
C LEU A 211 12.98 -3.03 -6.05
N GLU A 212 13.62 -4.05 -5.51
CA GLU A 212 13.73 -5.38 -6.14
C GLU A 212 12.36 -6.01 -6.41
N TYR A 213 11.38 -5.88 -5.50
CA TYR A 213 10.00 -6.35 -5.77
C TYR A 213 9.41 -5.65 -6.97
N LEU A 214 9.60 -4.35 -7.11
CA LEU A 214 9.06 -3.56 -8.21
C LEU A 214 9.76 -3.86 -9.53
N GLU A 215 11.07 -4.06 -9.52
CA GLU A 215 11.87 -4.45 -10.70
C GLU A 215 11.45 -5.83 -11.22
N ILE A 216 11.31 -6.82 -10.33
CA ILE A 216 10.87 -8.18 -10.69
C ILE A 216 9.41 -8.16 -11.19
N PHE A 217 8.58 -7.28 -10.63
CA PHE A 217 7.22 -7.07 -11.12
C PHE A 217 7.18 -6.38 -12.49
N GLY A 218 8.25 -5.70 -12.88
CA GLY A 218 8.32 -4.92 -14.11
C GLY A 218 7.63 -3.55 -14.02
N LEU A 219 7.53 -2.98 -12.81
CA LEU A 219 6.98 -1.65 -12.60
C LEU A 219 8.09 -0.61 -12.49
N PRO A 220 8.28 0.24 -13.51
CA PRO A 220 9.30 1.28 -13.48
C PRO A 220 8.98 2.34 -12.41
N TYR A 221 10.02 2.85 -11.77
CA TYR A 221 9.91 3.86 -10.72
C TYR A 221 11.01 4.92 -10.86
N GLU A 222 10.80 6.06 -10.21
CA GLU A 222 11.79 7.11 -10.03
C GLU A 222 11.98 7.41 -8.54
N LEU A 223 13.20 7.71 -8.12
CA LEU A 223 13.48 8.20 -6.78
C LEU A 223 13.14 9.70 -6.72
N ASN A 224 12.15 10.06 -5.91
CA ASN A 224 11.66 11.41 -5.82
C ASN A 224 11.77 11.96 -4.38
N PRO A 225 12.80 12.74 -4.06
CA PRO A 225 13.04 13.28 -2.72
C PRO A 225 11.96 14.27 -2.26
N HIS A 226 11.08 14.71 -3.16
CA HIS A 226 10.00 15.65 -2.83
C HIS A 226 8.74 14.95 -2.30
N ILE A 227 8.67 13.62 -2.35
CA ILE A 227 7.59 12.85 -1.71
C ILE A 227 7.90 12.76 -0.22
N LEU A 228 7.32 13.65 0.55
CA LEU A 228 7.56 13.80 1.99
C LEU A 228 6.22 13.80 2.74
N GLY A 229 6.29 13.50 4.04
CA GLY A 229 5.17 13.58 4.97
C GLY A 229 5.65 13.77 6.40
N SER A 230 4.74 13.98 7.33
CA SER A 230 5.08 14.16 8.74
C SER A 230 5.78 12.93 9.30
N ARG A 231 6.91 13.14 9.97
CA ARG A 231 7.63 12.08 10.71
C ARG A 231 6.82 11.47 11.86
N ASP A 232 5.81 12.17 12.33
CA ASP A 232 4.91 11.68 13.38
C ASP A 232 3.90 10.67 12.81
N CYS A 233 3.65 10.75 11.49
CA CYS A 233 2.75 9.87 10.78
C CYS A 233 3.49 8.76 10.03
N TRP A 234 4.56 9.09 9.30
CA TRP A 234 5.20 8.22 8.33
C TRP A 234 6.61 7.79 8.75
N SER A 235 7.02 6.65 8.20
CA SER A 235 8.38 6.13 8.28
C SER A 235 8.71 5.31 7.03
N HIS A 236 9.99 5.08 6.80
CA HIS A 236 10.47 4.28 5.68
C HIS A 236 9.93 4.78 4.34
N SER A 237 9.27 3.92 3.58
CA SER A 237 8.88 4.19 2.19
C SER A 237 7.63 5.06 2.10
N LEU A 238 7.70 6.06 1.24
CA LEU A 238 6.57 6.85 0.74
C LEU A 238 6.52 6.73 -0.78
N PHE A 239 5.33 6.72 -1.36
CA PHE A 239 5.18 6.66 -2.81
C PHE A 239 4.00 7.48 -3.32
N GLU A 240 4.08 7.85 -4.59
CA GLU A 240 2.99 8.47 -5.35
C GLU A 240 2.95 7.88 -6.75
N ILE A 241 1.76 7.50 -7.20
CA ILE A 241 1.49 7.20 -8.60
C ILE A 241 0.83 8.43 -9.19
N ALA A 242 1.44 9.01 -10.21
CA ALA A 242 0.99 10.25 -10.81
C ALA A 242 0.93 10.15 -12.33
N THR A 243 0.14 11.01 -12.93
CA THR A 243 0.09 11.27 -14.38
C THR A 243 0.19 12.76 -14.63
N HIS A 244 0.29 13.16 -15.88
CA HIS A 244 0.18 14.55 -16.29
C HIS A 244 -1.16 14.78 -17.00
N ASP A 245 -1.74 15.92 -16.77
CA ASP A 245 -2.94 16.36 -17.48
C ASP A 245 -2.55 16.75 -18.91
N ASP A 246 -3.22 16.17 -19.89
CA ASP A 246 -2.89 16.35 -21.31
C ASP A 246 -3.02 17.81 -21.78
N GLU A 247 -3.92 18.58 -21.18
CA GLU A 247 -4.20 19.97 -21.58
C GLU A 247 -3.29 20.98 -20.87
N SER A 248 -3.06 20.77 -19.56
CA SER A 248 -2.33 21.74 -18.72
C SER A 248 -0.88 21.33 -18.41
N GLY A 249 -0.48 20.07 -18.69
CA GLY A 249 0.79 19.50 -18.27
C GLY A 249 0.93 19.37 -16.73
N THR A 250 -0.14 19.66 -15.99
CA THR A 250 -0.10 19.63 -14.52
C THR A 250 -0.01 18.21 -14.01
N ARG A 251 0.90 17.98 -13.07
CA ARG A 251 1.04 16.69 -12.40
C ARG A 251 -0.19 16.40 -11.53
N ILE A 252 -0.80 15.24 -11.74
CA ILE A 252 -1.98 14.75 -11.02
C ILE A 252 -1.60 13.49 -10.26
N VAL A 253 -1.67 13.52 -8.93
CA VAL A 253 -1.49 12.34 -8.08
C VAL A 253 -2.76 11.49 -8.12
N LEU A 254 -2.64 10.24 -8.57
CA LEU A 254 -3.72 9.26 -8.68
C LEU A 254 -3.84 8.45 -7.40
N ALA A 255 -2.69 8.03 -6.87
CA ALA A 255 -2.58 7.29 -5.63
C ALA A 255 -1.35 7.75 -4.84
N SER A 256 -1.42 7.67 -3.54
CA SER A 256 -0.30 7.94 -2.62
C SER A 256 -0.36 7.00 -1.43
N GLY A 257 0.79 6.79 -0.79
CA GLY A 257 0.84 5.95 0.39
C GLY A 257 2.24 5.79 0.95
N GLY A 258 2.37 4.86 1.89
CA GLY A 258 3.61 4.56 2.56
C GLY A 258 3.40 3.81 3.87
N ARG A 259 4.48 3.70 4.64
CA ARG A 259 4.46 3.06 5.95
C ARG A 259 4.20 4.10 7.05
N TYR A 260 3.25 3.78 7.94
CA TYR A 260 2.84 4.68 9.03
C TYR A 260 3.04 4.07 10.43
N ASP A 261 4.15 3.36 10.63
CA ASP A 261 4.51 2.71 11.90
C ASP A 261 4.53 3.69 13.10
N PRO A 262 5.04 4.94 12.98
CA PRO A 262 5.03 5.89 14.10
C PRO A 262 3.61 6.21 14.59
N LEU A 263 2.70 6.48 13.66
CA LEU A 263 1.30 6.77 13.96
C LEU A 263 0.60 5.54 14.56
N ALA A 264 0.79 4.36 13.96
CA ALA A 264 0.21 3.11 14.43
C ALA A 264 0.67 2.76 15.84
N SER A 265 1.97 2.89 16.11
CA SER A 265 2.57 2.62 17.41
C SER A 265 2.08 3.62 18.48
N ARG A 266 1.91 4.90 18.14
CA ARG A 266 1.35 5.90 19.03
C ARG A 266 -0.09 5.60 19.40
N ILE A 267 -0.95 5.29 18.40
CA ILE A 267 -2.36 4.95 18.63
C ILE A 267 -2.51 3.71 19.50
N SER A 268 -1.75 2.64 19.21
CA SER A 268 -1.82 1.36 19.93
C SER A 268 -1.08 1.37 21.26
N ARG A 269 -0.24 2.38 21.53
CA ARG A 269 0.67 2.45 22.69
C ARG A 269 1.63 1.26 22.80
N ALA A 270 1.92 0.63 21.67
CA ALA A 270 2.83 -0.50 21.52
C ALA A 270 3.44 -0.48 20.12
N PRO A 271 4.62 -1.08 19.91
CA PRO A 271 5.19 -1.22 18.56
C PRO A 271 4.17 -1.85 17.60
N ALA A 272 3.89 -1.18 16.49
CA ALA A 272 2.96 -1.64 15.49
C ALA A 272 3.49 -1.30 14.09
N SER A 273 3.42 -2.25 13.18
CA SER A 273 3.78 -2.06 11.78
C SER A 273 2.53 -1.90 10.92
N ALA A 274 2.51 -0.87 10.11
CA ALA A 274 1.36 -0.58 9.26
C ALA A 274 1.76 0.21 8.01
N ALA A 275 1.13 -0.12 6.89
CA ALA A 275 1.30 0.58 5.62
C ALA A 275 -0.06 0.82 4.97
N MET A 276 -0.16 1.83 4.11
CA MET A 276 -1.39 2.12 3.38
C MET A 276 -1.14 2.66 1.98
N ALA A 277 -2.16 2.53 1.14
CA ALA A 277 -2.30 3.23 -0.12
C ALA A 277 -3.69 3.89 -0.19
N SER A 278 -3.76 5.09 -0.74
CA SER A 278 -5.00 5.81 -1.02
C SER A 278 -5.09 6.08 -2.51
N VAL A 279 -6.11 5.57 -3.15
CA VAL A 279 -6.41 5.82 -4.58
C VAL A 279 -7.61 6.76 -4.65
N SER A 280 -7.41 7.96 -5.19
CA SER A 280 -8.44 8.99 -5.27
C SER A 280 -9.16 8.98 -6.61
N VAL A 281 -10.49 8.91 -6.59
CA VAL A 281 -11.37 8.87 -7.77
C VAL A 281 -12.32 10.08 -7.75
N GLU A 282 -12.44 10.77 -8.88
CA GLU A 282 -13.40 11.86 -9.08
C GLU A 282 -14.84 11.38 -8.86
N ILE A 283 -15.67 12.20 -8.20
CA ILE A 283 -17.09 11.92 -8.07
C ILE A 283 -17.82 12.34 -9.36
N ARG A 284 -18.33 11.34 -10.09
CA ARG A 284 -19.11 11.53 -11.29
C ARG A 284 -20.31 10.58 -11.33
N GLY A 285 -21.50 11.12 -11.43
CA GLY A 285 -22.74 10.31 -11.44
C GLY A 285 -23.10 9.75 -10.06
N LYS A 286 -23.78 8.61 -10.03
CA LYS A 286 -24.17 7.95 -8.77
C LYS A 286 -22.94 7.34 -8.09
N THR A 287 -22.68 7.75 -6.86
CA THR A 287 -21.51 7.31 -6.09
C THR A 287 -21.80 6.12 -5.17
N ARG A 288 -23.09 5.77 -4.98
CA ARG A 288 -23.45 4.66 -4.09
C ARG A 288 -23.09 3.34 -4.76
N VAL A 289 -22.00 2.73 -4.30
CA VAL A 289 -21.66 1.35 -4.65
C VAL A 289 -22.75 0.47 -4.06
N LYS A 290 -23.55 -0.17 -4.91
CA LYS A 290 -24.45 -1.22 -4.45
C LYS A 290 -23.58 -2.36 -3.95
N ARG A 291 -23.62 -2.62 -2.65
CA ARG A 291 -23.15 -3.91 -2.14
C ARG A 291 -24.02 -4.96 -2.80
N ASP A 292 -23.39 -5.85 -3.55
CA ASP A 292 -24.04 -7.09 -3.97
C ASP A 292 -24.00 -8.02 -2.76
N PRO A 293 -25.11 -8.27 -2.06
CA PRO A 293 -25.10 -9.15 -0.88
C PRO A 293 -24.67 -10.57 -1.24
N GLU A 294 -24.81 -10.97 -2.51
CA GLU A 294 -24.37 -12.27 -3.03
C GLU A 294 -22.85 -12.36 -3.21
N ARG A 295 -22.13 -11.22 -3.34
CA ARG A 295 -20.66 -11.21 -3.36
C ARG A 295 -20.03 -11.31 -1.98
N SER A 296 -20.77 -11.10 -0.91
CA SER A 296 -20.32 -11.28 0.48
C SER A 296 -20.45 -12.71 1.01
N GLY A 297 -20.92 -13.66 0.21
CA GLY A 297 -20.74 -15.07 0.51
C GLY A 297 -19.25 -15.37 0.43
N GLU A 298 -18.65 -15.84 1.52
CA GLU A 298 -17.30 -16.41 1.55
C GLU A 298 -17.24 -17.54 0.53
N VAL A 299 -16.97 -17.19 -0.75
CA VAL A 299 -16.59 -18.21 -1.74
C VAL A 299 -15.24 -18.73 -1.26
N GLN A 300 -15.25 -19.93 -0.70
CA GLN A 300 -14.01 -20.59 -0.29
C GLN A 300 -13.06 -20.61 -1.49
N PRO A 301 -11.83 -20.12 -1.32
CA PRO A 301 -10.87 -20.12 -2.41
C PRO A 301 -10.55 -21.54 -2.82
N ALA A 302 -10.56 -21.80 -4.10
CA ALA A 302 -10.15 -23.09 -4.61
C ALA A 302 -8.64 -23.32 -4.52
N ILE A 303 -7.87 -22.26 -4.36
CA ILE A 303 -6.41 -22.27 -4.47
C ILE A 303 -5.78 -21.50 -3.32
N TYR A 304 -4.72 -22.05 -2.74
CA TYR A 304 -3.81 -21.34 -1.87
C TYR A 304 -2.44 -21.22 -2.55
N PHE A 305 -1.89 -20.01 -2.60
CA PHE A 305 -0.54 -19.76 -3.10
C PHE A 305 0.45 -19.72 -1.93
N ALA A 306 1.41 -20.64 -1.94
CA ALA A 306 2.48 -20.75 -0.95
C ALA A 306 3.85 -20.48 -1.59
N HIS A 307 4.72 -19.81 -0.86
CA HIS A 307 6.10 -19.57 -1.28
C HIS A 307 7.07 -20.02 -0.22
N LEU A 308 8.29 -20.42 -0.64
CA LEU A 308 9.35 -20.83 0.25
C LEU A 308 10.68 -20.17 -0.12
N GLY A 309 11.15 -19.32 0.78
CA GLY A 309 12.39 -18.58 0.62
C GLY A 309 12.22 -17.23 -0.09
N THR A 310 13.28 -16.43 -0.03
CA THR A 310 13.28 -15.03 -0.47
C THR A 310 13.03 -14.89 -1.98
N GLU A 311 13.66 -15.73 -2.79
CA GLU A 311 13.52 -15.68 -4.25
C GLU A 311 12.09 -16.01 -4.72
N ALA A 312 11.48 -17.04 -4.13
CA ALA A 312 10.08 -17.38 -4.39
C ALA A 312 9.14 -16.23 -3.98
N ARG A 313 9.38 -15.60 -2.82
CA ARG A 313 8.62 -14.46 -2.35
C ARG A 313 8.75 -13.26 -3.29
N ARG A 314 9.93 -12.98 -3.82
CA ARG A 314 10.16 -11.90 -4.80
C ARG A 314 9.34 -12.08 -6.07
N ARG A 315 9.23 -13.32 -6.56
CA ARG A 315 8.48 -13.66 -7.79
C ARG A 315 6.98 -13.85 -7.58
N SER A 316 6.50 -13.79 -6.33
CA SER A 316 5.07 -13.98 -6.01
C SER A 316 4.16 -12.93 -6.64
N LEU A 317 4.54 -11.66 -6.59
CA LEU A 317 3.68 -10.57 -7.08
C LEU A 317 3.38 -10.68 -8.59
N PRO A 318 4.35 -10.92 -9.49
CA PRO A 318 4.07 -11.17 -10.91
C PRO A 318 3.14 -12.35 -11.15
N VAL A 319 3.31 -13.44 -10.39
CA VAL A 319 2.45 -14.63 -10.52
C VAL A 319 1.02 -14.32 -10.08
N LEU A 320 0.85 -13.63 -8.95
CA LEU A 320 -0.46 -13.21 -8.47
C LEU A 320 -1.17 -12.31 -9.48
N GLU A 321 -0.47 -11.34 -10.06
CA GLU A 321 -1.04 -10.45 -11.08
C GLU A 321 -1.43 -11.21 -12.36
N MET A 322 -0.61 -12.15 -12.79
CA MET A 322 -0.93 -13.01 -13.92
C MET A 322 -2.21 -13.81 -13.67
N LEU A 323 -2.37 -14.39 -12.48
CA LEU A 323 -3.57 -15.14 -12.09
C LEU A 323 -4.79 -14.22 -11.95
N ARG A 324 -4.62 -13.00 -11.42
CA ARG A 324 -5.68 -11.98 -11.37
C ARG A 324 -6.21 -11.67 -12.78
N ARG A 325 -5.32 -11.41 -13.73
CA ARG A 325 -5.69 -11.13 -15.13
C ARG A 325 -6.38 -12.33 -15.82
N ALA A 326 -6.05 -13.54 -15.36
CA ALA A 326 -6.70 -14.77 -15.81
C ALA A 326 -8.03 -15.09 -15.07
N ASN A 327 -8.47 -14.23 -14.12
CA ASN A 327 -9.64 -14.42 -13.25
C ASN A 327 -9.58 -15.70 -12.42
N VAL A 328 -8.40 -16.13 -11.99
CA VAL A 328 -8.20 -17.29 -11.10
C VAL A 328 -8.19 -16.82 -9.66
N ARG A 329 -9.22 -17.14 -8.90
CA ARG A 329 -9.30 -16.76 -7.46
C ARG A 329 -8.39 -17.62 -6.61
N LEU A 330 -7.68 -16.99 -5.67
CA LEU A 330 -6.78 -17.67 -4.76
C LEU A 330 -6.64 -16.91 -3.43
N HIS A 331 -6.17 -17.64 -2.41
CA HIS A 331 -5.62 -17.04 -1.19
C HIS A 331 -4.09 -17.05 -1.23
N GLN A 332 -3.50 -16.08 -0.56
CA GLN A 332 -2.05 -15.94 -0.45
C GLN A 332 -1.66 -15.56 1.00
N GLY A 333 -0.45 -15.93 1.38
CA GLY A 333 0.13 -15.59 2.68
C GLY A 333 1.53 -15.00 2.52
N LEU A 334 1.65 -13.88 1.78
CA LEU A 334 2.95 -13.28 1.42
C LEU A 334 3.81 -12.88 2.63
N TRP A 335 3.19 -12.67 3.79
CA TRP A 335 3.86 -12.33 5.06
C TRP A 335 4.29 -13.52 5.88
N HIS A 336 3.84 -14.74 5.58
CA HIS A 336 4.30 -15.94 6.27
C HIS A 336 5.65 -16.39 5.71
N GLU A 337 6.66 -16.43 6.56
CA GLU A 337 8.00 -16.86 6.16
C GLU A 337 8.16 -18.39 6.17
N ARG A 338 7.42 -19.07 7.06
CA ARG A 338 7.51 -20.49 7.24
C ARG A 338 6.46 -21.24 6.43
N ILE A 339 6.91 -22.24 5.67
CA ILE A 339 6.01 -23.08 4.88
C ILE A 339 4.95 -23.78 5.76
N GLY A 340 5.28 -24.15 6.99
CA GLY A 340 4.34 -24.78 7.93
C GLY A 340 3.14 -23.89 8.26
N GLU A 341 3.34 -22.59 8.43
CA GLU A 341 2.27 -21.61 8.66
C GLU A 341 1.36 -21.50 7.45
N GLN A 342 1.93 -21.46 6.25
CA GLN A 342 1.20 -21.40 4.99
C GLN A 342 0.39 -22.67 4.74
N MET A 343 0.97 -23.85 5.03
CA MET A 343 0.26 -25.12 4.92
C MET A 343 -0.88 -25.23 5.95
N LEU A 344 -0.70 -24.71 7.15
CA LEU A 344 -1.76 -24.64 8.15
C LEU A 344 -2.88 -23.73 7.67
N ALA A 345 -2.56 -22.55 7.13
CA ALA A 345 -3.55 -21.63 6.56
C ALA A 345 -4.35 -22.26 5.41
N ALA A 346 -3.66 -22.95 4.48
CA ALA A 346 -4.30 -23.67 3.38
C ALA A 346 -5.27 -24.76 3.87
N ARG A 347 -4.89 -25.49 4.91
CA ARG A 347 -5.76 -26.51 5.54
C ARG A 347 -6.97 -25.88 6.25
N THR A 348 -6.76 -24.78 6.98
CA THR A 348 -7.84 -24.07 7.67
C THR A 348 -8.88 -23.52 6.68
N LEU A 349 -8.41 -23.08 5.52
CA LEU A 349 -9.26 -22.62 4.42
C LEU A 349 -9.84 -23.77 3.58
N ALA A 350 -9.51 -25.02 3.90
CA ALA A 350 -9.95 -26.21 3.17
C ALA A 350 -9.75 -26.12 1.64
N THR A 351 -8.65 -25.47 1.19
CA THR A 351 -8.38 -25.31 -0.23
C THR A 351 -8.05 -26.64 -0.90
N PRO A 352 -8.72 -27.02 -2.00
CA PRO A 352 -8.43 -28.27 -2.70
C PRO A 352 -7.09 -28.27 -3.46
N TYR A 353 -6.56 -27.10 -3.81
CA TYR A 353 -5.31 -26.97 -4.55
C TYR A 353 -4.35 -26.01 -3.84
N ILE A 354 -3.05 -26.35 -3.90
CA ILE A 354 -1.97 -25.50 -3.38
C ILE A 354 -0.98 -25.27 -4.50
N LEU A 355 -0.73 -24.02 -4.84
CA LEU A 355 0.38 -23.62 -5.70
C LEU A 355 1.59 -23.36 -4.83
N ILE A 356 2.70 -24.05 -5.10
CA ILE A 356 3.92 -23.94 -4.29
C ILE A 356 5.06 -23.45 -5.19
N MET A 357 5.68 -22.35 -4.80
CA MET A 357 6.91 -21.85 -5.39
C MET A 357 8.02 -21.91 -4.35
N GLY A 358 8.97 -22.81 -4.53
CA GLY A 358 10.21 -22.86 -3.75
C GLY A 358 11.36 -22.17 -4.48
N HIS A 359 12.56 -22.27 -3.92
CA HIS A 359 13.75 -21.68 -4.55
C HIS A 359 14.01 -22.26 -5.94
N LYS A 360 13.89 -23.60 -6.09
CA LYS A 360 14.09 -24.29 -7.37
C LYS A 360 13.08 -23.81 -8.41
N GLU A 361 11.80 -23.82 -8.08
CA GLU A 361 10.71 -23.38 -8.97
C GLU A 361 10.89 -21.92 -9.37
N ALA A 362 11.29 -21.06 -8.45
CA ALA A 362 11.58 -19.65 -8.74
C ALA A 362 12.72 -19.48 -9.76
N MET A 363 13.78 -20.29 -9.65
CA MET A 363 14.91 -20.25 -10.59
C MET A 363 14.58 -20.84 -11.95
N GLU A 364 13.80 -21.92 -11.99
CA GLU A 364 13.39 -22.62 -13.23
C GLU A 364 12.18 -21.99 -13.92
N GLY A 365 11.52 -21.00 -13.27
CA GLY A 365 10.29 -20.39 -13.82
C GLY A 365 9.10 -21.34 -13.83
N THR A 366 9.02 -22.26 -12.87
CA THR A 366 7.95 -23.24 -12.71
C THR A 366 7.16 -22.99 -11.42
N ILE A 367 6.06 -23.69 -11.25
CA ILE A 367 5.27 -23.75 -10.03
C ILE A 367 4.73 -25.14 -9.82
N LEU A 368 4.76 -25.65 -8.60
CA LEU A 368 4.17 -26.92 -8.26
C LEU A 368 2.67 -26.72 -8.01
N VAL A 369 1.84 -27.42 -8.76
CA VAL A 369 0.38 -27.52 -8.53
C VAL A 369 0.12 -28.81 -7.77
N ARG A 370 -0.29 -28.69 -6.51
CA ARG A 370 -0.58 -29.84 -5.64
C ARG A 370 -2.07 -29.95 -5.41
N GLU A 371 -2.63 -31.10 -5.74
CA GLU A 371 -4.00 -31.47 -5.37
C GLU A 371 -3.98 -32.09 -3.97
N VAL A 372 -4.77 -31.54 -3.04
CA VAL A 372 -4.73 -31.95 -1.63
C VAL A 372 -5.34 -33.34 -1.43
N ALA A 373 -6.41 -33.67 -2.18
CA ALA A 373 -7.14 -34.94 -2.05
C ALA A 373 -6.30 -36.16 -2.45
N THR A 374 -5.61 -36.07 -3.59
CA THR A 374 -4.80 -37.18 -4.17
C THR A 374 -3.33 -37.12 -3.76
N ASN A 375 -2.91 -35.98 -3.22
CA ASN A 375 -1.50 -35.68 -2.94
C ASN A 375 -0.61 -35.71 -4.21
N SER A 376 -1.23 -35.67 -5.40
CA SER A 376 -0.52 -35.54 -6.65
C SER A 376 0.06 -34.12 -6.80
N GLN A 377 1.14 -34.04 -7.58
CA GLN A 377 1.82 -32.76 -7.75
C GLN A 377 2.48 -32.72 -9.14
N ASP A 378 2.20 -31.65 -9.87
CA ASP A 378 2.74 -31.38 -11.20
C ASP A 378 3.57 -30.11 -11.18
N ALA A 379 4.72 -30.11 -11.88
CA ALA A 379 5.52 -28.91 -12.10
C ALA A 379 5.11 -28.26 -13.42
N ILE A 380 4.57 -27.05 -13.35
CA ILE A 380 4.02 -26.33 -14.50
C ILE A 380 4.85 -25.08 -14.75
N PRO A 381 5.27 -24.78 -16.01
CA PRO A 381 5.87 -23.50 -16.34
C PRO A 381 4.92 -22.33 -16.00
N VAL A 382 5.42 -21.29 -15.35
CA VAL A 382 4.60 -20.15 -14.90
C VAL A 382 3.73 -19.58 -16.01
N PRO A 383 4.21 -19.36 -17.27
CA PRO A 383 3.36 -18.84 -18.34
C PRO A 383 2.19 -19.77 -18.75
N GLU A 384 2.32 -21.08 -18.51
CA GLU A 384 1.30 -22.07 -18.85
C GLU A 384 0.27 -22.29 -17.74
N LEU A 385 0.57 -21.81 -16.53
CA LEU A 385 -0.24 -22.03 -15.32
C LEU A 385 -1.72 -21.63 -15.50
N PRO A 386 -2.08 -20.45 -16.03
CA PRO A 386 -3.49 -20.08 -16.21
C PRO A 386 -4.25 -21.06 -17.13
N GLY A 387 -3.60 -21.51 -18.22
CA GLY A 387 -4.16 -22.48 -19.13
C GLY A 387 -4.32 -23.87 -18.50
N TYR A 388 -3.35 -24.30 -17.71
CA TYR A 388 -3.41 -25.55 -16.95
C TYR A 388 -4.59 -25.53 -15.96
N LEU A 389 -4.70 -24.50 -15.10
CA LEU A 389 -5.76 -24.37 -14.11
C LEU A 389 -7.15 -24.36 -14.77
N LYS A 390 -7.31 -23.68 -15.90
CA LYS A 390 -8.56 -23.63 -16.65
C LYS A 390 -8.96 -25.01 -17.20
N ARG A 391 -8.02 -25.77 -17.77
CA ARG A 391 -8.27 -27.13 -18.28
C ARG A 391 -8.71 -28.08 -17.18
N HIS A 392 -8.13 -27.96 -16.01
CA HIS A 392 -8.44 -28.80 -14.83
C HIS A 392 -9.60 -28.25 -14.00
N ARG A 393 -10.27 -27.16 -14.44
CA ARG A 393 -11.38 -26.47 -13.73
C ARG A 393 -11.03 -26.09 -12.29
N VAL A 394 -9.77 -25.73 -12.08
CA VAL A 394 -9.27 -25.28 -10.77
C VAL A 394 -9.54 -23.78 -10.63
N GLY A 395 -10.31 -23.39 -9.62
CA GLY A 395 -10.58 -21.96 -9.33
C GLY A 395 -11.63 -21.30 -10.25
N ALA A 396 -12.45 -22.08 -10.95
CA ALA A 396 -13.56 -21.59 -11.76
C ALA A 396 -14.78 -21.26 -10.90
#